data_395a6573f0ee573cbaf0db0b244fa1d2
#
_entry.id   395a6573f0ee573cbaf0db0b244fa1d2
#
_cell.length_a   1.000
_cell.length_b   1.000
_cell.length_c   1.000
_cell.angle_alpha   90.00
_cell.angle_beta   90.00
_cell.angle_gamma   90.00
#
_symmetry.space_group_name_H-M   'P 1'
#
loop_
_entity.id
_entity.type
_entity.pdbx_description
1 polymer ?
#
loop_
_entity_poly.entity_id
_entity_poly.type
_entity_poly.pdbx_seq_one_letter_code
_entity_poly.pdbx_strand_id
1 'polypeptide(L)'
;MKLKFYTPAFFLMFLASSVFGQALKVVFPVSRIVLQRDNVNNEAKVNITGTFTSSVTRIEAQLKTRGGENGSAVGWTTISNNPSGGSFRGSLTGKGGRYDLEVRAMNGNSQVGSTVVVEKVGVGEVFFIVGHSNAAGGSSPSLGAQSDMVSSIDPMQNNPGQYDQYFNTGNPDLLPPLKFTQLCANCGMAPGIKDISWFWGRVGDNLVRSLNVPVLFYSAAFGGTNMEQTYMSAYDIPFTHSFVNYSIRMPYVNIRNGLQKYVPQTGLRAILSGHGVNDRFVTNAESSFRNNNINVIKKTRAESGYNDLPWMVAISGWADGRIDYLENAQRSVILSTPNVWQGGNLNNVGNWGRNDDKVHFNIVGQGSAADEWSNAILSNNFLSNSRPLLAKTPDLPTPLPVTLVKFQGKSMEDGKNLLEWATTSETNNDHFEIERSQDAVAFETIGLRAGEGTTKNLVEYSYIDEKPFDDIVYYRLKQIDYDGTTAFSRIIAIMKAEQRNSDYIYPNPTGSTVEVAAEGSSVSEVTIFDGTGQVVLFEKSPNQIDVSRLIKGNYILQAKTQNGRTIRKKMVKL
;
A
#
# COMPACT_ATOMS: atom_id res chain seq x y z
N MET A 1 -19.95 58.64 49.77
CA MET A 1 -20.60 57.46 49.23
C MET A 1 -19.60 56.78 48.34
N LYS A 2 -18.89 55.73 48.88
CA LYS A 2 -17.82 55.02 48.15
C LYS A 2 -18.40 53.73 47.58
N LEU A 3 -18.50 53.65 46.25
CA LEU A 3 -18.87 52.42 45.55
C LEU A 3 -17.69 51.43 45.54
N LYS A 4 -17.91 50.22 46.07
CA LYS A 4 -16.98 49.09 45.97
C LYS A 4 -17.36 48.28 44.73
N PHE A 5 -16.43 48.19 43.77
CA PHE A 5 -16.54 47.26 42.65
C PHE A 5 -16.02 45.88 43.10
N TYR A 6 -16.89 44.85 43.00
CA TYR A 6 -16.50 43.46 43.12
C TYR A 6 -16.22 42.91 41.73
N THR A 7 -15.01 42.51 41.47
CA THR A 7 -14.63 41.72 40.28
C THR A 7 -14.88 40.22 40.56
N PRO A 8 -15.66 39.49 39.74
CA PRO A 8 -15.78 38.06 39.86
C PRO A 8 -14.55 37.42 39.23
N ALA A 9 -13.80 36.64 40.00
CA ALA A 9 -12.75 35.75 39.49
C ALA A 9 -13.39 34.56 38.79
N PHE A 10 -13.26 34.52 37.46
CA PHE A 10 -13.59 33.33 36.66
C PHE A 10 -12.47 32.28 36.84
N PHE A 11 -12.77 31.23 37.57
CA PHE A 11 -11.93 30.05 37.63
C PHE A 11 -12.13 29.23 36.34
N LEU A 12 -11.20 29.37 35.38
CA LEU A 12 -11.15 28.48 34.21
C LEU A 12 -10.65 27.12 34.70
N MET A 13 -11.56 26.18 34.90
CA MET A 13 -11.22 24.77 35.02
C MET A 13 -10.72 24.27 33.67
N PHE A 14 -9.41 24.16 33.48
CA PHE A 14 -8.83 23.37 32.41
C PHE A 14 -9.15 21.89 32.68
N LEU A 15 -10.17 21.36 32.05
CA LEU A 15 -10.34 19.93 31.88
C LEU A 15 -9.23 19.49 30.93
N ALA A 16 -8.13 19.01 31.52
CA ALA A 16 -7.15 18.22 30.80
C ALA A 16 -7.86 16.94 30.34
N SER A 17 -8.35 16.93 29.12
CA SER A 17 -8.71 15.68 28.45
C SER A 17 -7.42 14.89 28.27
N SER A 18 -7.18 13.95 29.19
CA SER A 18 -6.17 12.92 28.99
C SER A 18 -6.54 12.18 27.71
N VAL A 19 -5.77 12.41 26.65
CA VAL A 19 -5.81 11.57 25.44
C VAL A 19 -5.23 10.22 25.86
N PHE A 20 -6.07 9.37 26.43
CA PHE A 20 -5.74 7.97 26.65
C PHE A 20 -5.55 7.35 25.27
N GLY A 21 -4.33 6.94 24.93
CA GLY A 21 -4.06 6.14 23.76
C GLY A 21 -5.03 4.95 23.74
N GLN A 22 -5.61 4.67 22.57
CA GLN A 22 -6.62 3.62 22.42
C GLN A 22 -6.01 2.26 22.82
N ALA A 23 -6.57 1.59 23.82
CA ALA A 23 -6.06 0.33 24.38
C ALA A 23 -6.08 -0.83 23.37
N LEU A 24 -6.88 -0.73 22.29
CA LEU A 24 -7.03 -1.71 21.22
C LEU A 24 -7.03 -1.00 19.89
N LYS A 25 -6.29 -1.52 18.90
CA LYS A 25 -6.28 -1.04 17.51
C LYS A 25 -6.48 -2.21 16.57
N VAL A 26 -7.45 -2.12 15.68
CA VAL A 26 -7.60 -3.04 14.55
C VAL A 26 -6.76 -2.52 13.39
N VAL A 27 -5.87 -3.36 12.86
CA VAL A 27 -4.99 -3.06 11.73
C VAL A 27 -5.58 -3.60 10.44
N PHE A 28 -6.21 -4.78 10.51
CA PHE A 28 -6.92 -5.41 9.40
C PHE A 28 -8.18 -6.10 9.95
N PRO A 29 -9.32 -6.07 9.24
CA PRO A 29 -9.55 -5.43 7.96
C PRO A 29 -9.62 -3.90 8.08
N VAL A 30 -9.58 -3.21 6.94
CA VAL A 30 -9.81 -1.77 6.86
C VAL A 30 -11.22 -1.48 6.35
N SER A 31 -11.71 -0.25 6.59
CA SER A 31 -13.03 0.19 6.13
C SER A 31 -13.20 0.02 4.62
N ARG A 32 -14.39 -0.39 4.18
CA ARG A 32 -14.78 -0.62 2.78
C ARG A 32 -14.02 -1.74 2.04
N ILE A 33 -13.20 -2.53 2.72
CA ILE A 33 -12.62 -3.73 2.10
C ILE A 33 -13.74 -4.69 1.67
N VAL A 34 -13.56 -5.36 0.55
CA VAL A 34 -14.42 -6.46 0.13
C VAL A 34 -13.57 -7.73 0.07
N LEU A 35 -13.97 -8.74 0.81
CA LEU A 35 -13.34 -10.05 0.82
C LEU A 35 -14.09 -10.97 -0.14
N GLN A 36 -13.34 -11.64 -1.02
CA GLN A 36 -13.93 -12.56 -2.01
C GLN A 36 -14.65 -13.70 -1.32
N ARG A 37 -15.94 -13.83 -1.61
CA ARG A 37 -16.78 -14.94 -1.11
C ARG A 37 -16.55 -16.22 -1.92
N ASP A 38 -16.78 -17.37 -1.28
CA ASP A 38 -16.78 -18.67 -1.95
C ASP A 38 -18.08 -18.91 -2.75
N ASN A 39 -18.09 -20.00 -3.54
CA ASN A 39 -19.24 -20.38 -4.37
C ASN A 39 -20.23 -21.29 -3.65
N VAL A 40 -19.80 -21.96 -2.58
CA VAL A 40 -20.56 -23.05 -1.96
C VAL A 40 -21.48 -22.50 -0.88
N ASN A 41 -20.91 -21.72 0.03
CA ASN A 41 -21.61 -21.24 1.21
C ASN A 41 -21.98 -19.77 1.12
N ASN A 42 -21.58 -19.07 0.06
CA ASN A 42 -21.73 -17.62 -0.08
C ASN A 42 -21.11 -16.89 1.11
N GLU A 43 -19.88 -17.25 1.50
CA GLU A 43 -19.23 -16.71 2.67
C GLU A 43 -17.73 -16.45 2.46
N ALA A 44 -17.15 -15.65 3.33
CA ALA A 44 -15.71 -15.45 3.41
C ALA A 44 -15.25 -15.42 4.88
N LYS A 45 -14.01 -15.80 5.09
CA LYS A 45 -13.32 -15.62 6.35
C LYS A 45 -12.88 -14.16 6.49
N VAL A 46 -13.51 -13.44 7.42
CA VAL A 46 -13.12 -12.08 7.80
C VAL A 46 -11.96 -12.18 8.77
N ASN A 47 -10.73 -12.14 8.26
CA ASN A 47 -9.54 -12.13 9.09
C ASN A 47 -9.44 -10.81 9.85
N ILE A 48 -9.03 -10.86 11.12
CA ILE A 48 -8.94 -9.71 12.01
C ILE A 48 -7.58 -9.73 12.67
N THR A 49 -6.80 -8.67 12.49
CA THR A 49 -5.51 -8.50 13.17
C THR A 49 -5.45 -7.12 13.80
N GLY A 50 -4.70 -7.01 14.88
CA GLY A 50 -4.55 -5.74 15.56
C GLY A 50 -3.53 -5.79 16.68
N THR A 51 -3.42 -4.67 17.40
CA THR A 51 -2.51 -4.50 18.54
C THR A 51 -3.27 -4.06 19.78
N PHE A 52 -2.72 -4.34 20.95
CA PHE A 52 -3.26 -3.91 22.23
C PHE A 52 -2.13 -3.49 23.17
N THR A 53 -2.43 -2.59 24.11
CA THR A 53 -1.44 -1.99 25.03
C THR A 53 -1.77 -2.22 26.52
N SER A 54 -2.75 -3.08 26.82
CA SER A 54 -3.21 -3.33 28.18
C SER A 54 -3.26 -4.82 28.43
N SER A 55 -3.30 -5.26 29.69
CA SER A 55 -3.51 -6.67 30.03
C SER A 55 -4.86 -7.17 29.50
N VAL A 56 -4.84 -8.19 28.66
CA VAL A 56 -5.98 -8.74 27.93
C VAL A 56 -5.99 -10.26 28.07
N THR A 57 -7.12 -10.84 28.45
CA THR A 57 -7.28 -12.29 28.50
C THR A 57 -7.93 -12.85 27.24
N ARG A 58 -8.71 -12.04 26.50
CA ARG A 58 -9.30 -12.42 25.20
C ARG A 58 -9.66 -11.22 24.36
N ILE A 59 -9.68 -11.42 23.05
CA ILE A 59 -10.25 -10.49 22.07
C ILE A 59 -11.53 -11.09 21.53
N GLU A 60 -12.59 -10.29 21.51
CA GLU A 60 -13.90 -10.67 20.95
C GLU A 60 -14.24 -9.77 19.77
N ALA A 61 -14.94 -10.33 18.80
CA ALA A 61 -15.43 -9.60 17.64
C ALA A 61 -16.87 -10.01 17.29
N GLN A 62 -17.60 -9.12 16.62
CA GLN A 62 -18.91 -9.36 16.04
C GLN A 62 -19.06 -8.68 14.69
N LEU A 63 -19.96 -9.21 13.85
CA LEU A 63 -20.37 -8.60 12.59
C LEU A 63 -21.81 -8.11 12.73
N LYS A 64 -22.01 -6.80 12.65
CA LYS A 64 -23.35 -6.18 12.62
C LYS A 64 -23.76 -5.93 11.17
N THR A 65 -24.94 -6.38 10.80
CA THR A 65 -25.53 -6.04 9.50
C THR A 65 -25.89 -4.57 9.44
N ARG A 66 -25.77 -3.99 8.27
CA ARG A 66 -26.19 -2.61 7.99
C ARG A 66 -27.62 -2.61 7.46
N GLY A 67 -28.45 -1.68 7.94
CA GLY A 67 -29.87 -1.64 7.57
C GLY A 67 -30.08 -1.53 6.04
N GLY A 68 -30.95 -2.38 5.50
CA GLY A 68 -31.25 -2.43 4.07
C GLY A 68 -30.22 -3.16 3.21
N GLU A 69 -29.15 -3.70 3.78
CA GLU A 69 -28.10 -4.44 3.08
C GLU A 69 -28.14 -5.92 3.45
N ASN A 70 -27.65 -6.77 2.53
CA ASN A 70 -27.59 -8.22 2.75
C ASN A 70 -26.53 -8.58 3.81
N GLY A 71 -26.63 -9.78 4.35
CA GLY A 71 -25.69 -10.33 5.33
C GLY A 71 -26.41 -11.04 6.48
N SER A 72 -25.65 -11.73 7.30
CA SER A 72 -26.14 -12.37 8.53
C SER A 72 -25.28 -11.91 9.70
N ALA A 73 -25.90 -11.34 10.72
CA ALA A 73 -25.16 -10.88 11.89
C ALA A 73 -24.46 -12.05 12.59
N VAL A 74 -23.25 -11.80 13.09
CA VAL A 74 -22.50 -12.71 13.95
C VAL A 74 -22.32 -12.02 15.29
N GLY A 75 -22.83 -12.62 16.36
CA GLY A 75 -22.72 -12.09 17.70
C GLY A 75 -21.28 -12.13 18.25
N TRP A 76 -21.08 -11.53 19.42
CA TRP A 76 -19.78 -11.51 20.08
C TRP A 76 -19.18 -12.91 20.20
N THR A 77 -18.05 -13.11 19.57
CA THR A 77 -17.31 -14.37 19.49
C THR A 77 -15.87 -14.11 19.89
N THR A 78 -15.32 -14.96 20.74
CA THR A 78 -13.89 -14.91 21.08
C THR A 78 -13.07 -15.33 19.86
N ILE A 79 -12.24 -14.40 19.36
CA ILE A 79 -11.40 -14.61 18.19
C ILE A 79 -9.92 -14.83 18.55
N SER A 80 -9.52 -14.50 19.79
CA SER A 80 -8.17 -14.77 20.30
C SER A 80 -8.23 -14.94 21.82
N ASN A 81 -7.66 -16.03 22.34
CA ASN A 81 -7.53 -16.30 23.78
C ASN A 81 -6.11 -16.04 24.23
N ASN A 82 -5.95 -15.38 25.40
CA ASN A 82 -4.66 -15.06 26.00
C ASN A 82 -3.65 -14.53 24.98
N PRO A 83 -4.00 -13.48 24.21
CA PRO A 83 -3.06 -12.94 23.24
C PRO A 83 -1.83 -12.40 23.98
N SER A 84 -0.65 -12.61 23.41
CA SER A 84 0.65 -12.18 23.95
C SER A 84 1.37 -11.29 22.96
N GLY A 85 2.44 -10.61 23.38
CA GLY A 85 3.26 -9.79 22.50
C GLY A 85 2.57 -8.56 21.94
N GLY A 86 1.52 -8.04 22.61
CA GLY A 86 0.85 -6.81 22.20
C GLY A 86 0.10 -6.86 20.86
N SER A 87 0.01 -8.02 20.21
CA SER A 87 -0.71 -8.21 18.94
C SER A 87 -1.66 -9.39 19.01
N PHE A 88 -2.67 -9.39 18.14
CA PHE A 88 -3.65 -10.48 18.05
C PHE A 88 -4.03 -10.78 16.61
N ARG A 89 -4.47 -12.01 16.41
CA ARG A 89 -5.06 -12.50 15.16
C ARG A 89 -6.26 -13.38 15.47
N GLY A 90 -7.29 -13.24 14.67
CA GLY A 90 -8.46 -14.08 14.73
C GLY A 90 -9.30 -13.93 13.47
N SER A 91 -10.48 -14.51 13.45
CA SER A 91 -11.39 -14.38 12.32
C SER A 91 -12.84 -14.68 12.70
N LEU A 92 -13.75 -14.12 11.91
CA LEU A 92 -15.17 -14.50 11.86
C LEU A 92 -15.50 -14.98 10.44
N THR A 93 -16.54 -15.77 10.29
CA THR A 93 -17.11 -16.10 8.98
C THR A 93 -18.31 -15.21 8.73
N GLY A 94 -18.28 -14.44 7.63
CA GLY A 94 -19.39 -13.59 7.19
C GLY A 94 -20.04 -14.16 5.93
N LYS A 95 -21.37 -14.15 5.87
CA LYS A 95 -22.15 -14.42 4.64
C LYS A 95 -22.03 -13.23 3.67
N GLY A 96 -22.33 -13.45 2.39
CA GLY A 96 -22.33 -12.37 1.39
C GLY A 96 -23.18 -11.19 1.86
N GLY A 97 -22.57 -10.00 1.94
CA GLY A 97 -23.18 -8.79 2.48
C GLY A 97 -22.15 -7.79 3.02
N ARG A 98 -22.62 -6.73 3.66
CA ARG A 98 -21.77 -5.68 4.22
C ARG A 98 -22.07 -5.45 5.71
N TYR A 99 -21.00 -5.24 6.48
CA TYR A 99 -21.05 -5.26 7.94
C TYR A 99 -20.30 -4.08 8.54
N ASP A 100 -20.65 -3.71 9.76
CA ASP A 100 -19.77 -3.04 10.69
C ASP A 100 -19.13 -4.10 11.60
N LEU A 101 -17.82 -4.25 11.51
CA LEU A 101 -17.03 -5.11 12.37
C LEU A 101 -16.76 -4.38 13.68
N GLU A 102 -17.18 -4.95 14.79
CA GLU A 102 -16.85 -4.45 16.12
C GLU A 102 -15.88 -5.41 16.81
N VAL A 103 -14.84 -4.84 17.42
CA VAL A 103 -13.80 -5.60 18.14
C VAL A 103 -13.60 -5.00 19.53
N ARG A 104 -13.52 -5.84 20.56
CA ARG A 104 -13.24 -5.43 21.93
C ARG A 104 -12.22 -6.32 22.62
N ALA A 105 -11.48 -5.72 23.53
CA ALA A 105 -10.54 -6.40 24.40
C ALA A 105 -11.20 -6.66 25.76
N MET A 106 -10.96 -7.84 26.33
CA MET A 106 -11.52 -8.28 27.62
C MET A 106 -10.40 -8.72 28.56
N ASN A 107 -10.54 -8.35 29.85
CA ASN A 107 -9.75 -8.92 30.93
C ASN A 107 -10.72 -9.57 31.93
N GLY A 108 -10.74 -10.90 31.99
CA GLY A 108 -11.82 -11.64 32.64
C GLY A 108 -13.18 -11.26 32.05
N ASN A 109 -14.12 -10.81 32.86
CA ASN A 109 -15.45 -10.38 32.43
C ASN A 109 -15.57 -8.88 32.13
N SER A 110 -14.50 -8.11 32.31
CA SER A 110 -14.50 -6.66 32.12
C SER A 110 -13.94 -6.28 30.77
N GLN A 111 -14.59 -5.34 30.06
CA GLN A 111 -14.06 -4.76 28.84
C GLN A 111 -12.91 -3.79 29.16
N VAL A 112 -11.84 -3.86 28.36
CA VAL A 112 -10.67 -3.01 28.45
C VAL A 112 -10.72 -1.97 27.33
N GLY A 113 -10.83 -0.70 27.69
CA GLY A 113 -10.98 0.39 26.73
C GLY A 113 -12.30 0.38 25.97
N SER A 114 -12.37 1.09 24.85
CA SER A 114 -13.55 1.18 24.00
C SER A 114 -13.57 0.09 22.92
N THR A 115 -14.79 -0.24 22.46
CA THR A 115 -14.97 -1.06 21.26
C THR A 115 -14.44 -0.30 20.03
N VAL A 116 -13.67 -0.99 19.19
CA VAL A 116 -13.20 -0.48 17.91
C VAL A 116 -14.19 -0.91 16.83
N VAL A 117 -14.61 0.03 15.98
CA VAL A 117 -15.52 -0.23 14.86
C VAL A 117 -14.76 -0.05 13.55
N VAL A 118 -14.83 -1.06 12.68
CA VAL A 118 -14.39 -0.98 11.29
C VAL A 118 -15.64 -1.03 10.41
N GLU A 119 -15.99 0.12 9.86
CA GLU A 119 -17.22 0.25 9.09
C GLU A 119 -17.13 -0.36 7.69
N LYS A 120 -18.25 -0.84 7.17
CA LYS A 120 -18.44 -1.24 5.78
C LYS A 120 -17.51 -2.38 5.32
N VAL A 121 -17.20 -3.32 6.19
CA VAL A 121 -16.48 -4.55 5.82
C VAL A 121 -17.39 -5.43 4.97
N GLY A 122 -16.95 -5.75 3.77
CA GLY A 122 -17.73 -6.49 2.78
C GLY A 122 -17.30 -7.94 2.61
N VAL A 123 -18.29 -8.80 2.37
CA VAL A 123 -18.12 -10.15 1.83
C VAL A 123 -18.87 -10.18 0.50
N GLY A 124 -18.13 -10.26 -0.61
CA GLY A 124 -18.73 -10.05 -1.93
C GLY A 124 -17.84 -10.49 -3.09
N GLU A 125 -17.81 -9.70 -4.15
CA GLU A 125 -17.07 -10.00 -5.37
C GLU A 125 -15.89 -9.06 -5.55
N VAL A 126 -14.74 -9.61 -5.90
CA VAL A 126 -13.50 -8.86 -6.17
C VAL A 126 -13.05 -9.16 -7.58
N PHE A 127 -12.81 -8.13 -8.39
CA PHE A 127 -12.36 -8.26 -9.77
C PHE A 127 -11.08 -7.46 -10.01
N PHE A 128 -10.28 -7.95 -10.96
CA PHE A 128 -9.04 -7.29 -11.37
C PHE A 128 -9.07 -7.05 -12.89
N ILE A 129 -9.13 -5.79 -13.31
CA ILE A 129 -9.29 -5.38 -14.70
C ILE A 129 -7.92 -5.28 -15.35
N VAL A 130 -7.78 -5.84 -16.55
CA VAL A 130 -6.62 -5.70 -17.43
C VAL A 130 -7.09 -5.39 -18.85
N GLY A 131 -6.24 -4.75 -19.65
CA GLY A 131 -6.60 -4.44 -21.03
C GLY A 131 -6.01 -3.11 -21.50
N HIS A 132 -6.43 -2.68 -22.67
CA HIS A 132 -6.08 -1.39 -23.25
C HIS A 132 -7.12 -0.29 -22.92
N SER A 133 -7.18 0.78 -23.72
CA SER A 133 -8.03 1.95 -23.46
C SER A 133 -9.53 1.63 -23.27
N ASN A 134 -10.08 0.63 -23.96
CA ASN A 134 -11.48 0.22 -23.75
C ASN A 134 -11.73 -0.52 -22.41
N ALA A 135 -10.69 -0.86 -21.67
CA ALA A 135 -10.78 -1.33 -20.29
C ALA A 135 -10.35 -0.25 -19.29
N ALA A 136 -9.33 0.55 -19.66
CA ALA A 136 -8.74 1.58 -18.82
C ALA A 136 -9.56 2.87 -18.77
N GLY A 137 -10.20 3.23 -19.89
CA GLY A 137 -10.89 4.49 -20.10
C GLY A 137 -10.29 5.31 -21.23
N GLY A 138 -11.10 6.21 -21.76
CA GLY A 138 -10.79 7.09 -22.89
C GLY A 138 -11.14 8.54 -22.62
N SER A 139 -11.43 9.29 -23.70
CA SER A 139 -11.70 10.72 -23.66
C SER A 139 -13.13 11.11 -23.27
N SER A 140 -14.05 10.16 -23.17
CA SER A 140 -15.44 10.41 -22.79
C SER A 140 -15.60 10.45 -21.26
N PRO A 141 -16.60 11.18 -20.72
CA PRO A 141 -16.91 11.14 -19.30
C PRO A 141 -17.13 9.70 -18.81
N SER A 142 -16.75 9.42 -17.57
CA SER A 142 -16.87 8.10 -16.95
C SER A 142 -18.20 7.91 -16.21
N LEU A 143 -18.67 6.66 -16.14
CA LEU A 143 -19.84 6.25 -15.36
C LEU A 143 -19.39 5.74 -13.99
N GLY A 144 -19.40 6.62 -12.97
CA GLY A 144 -19.16 6.22 -11.59
C GLY A 144 -20.30 5.38 -11.01
N ALA A 145 -19.99 4.66 -9.93
CA ALA A 145 -20.98 3.90 -9.20
C ALA A 145 -21.94 4.80 -8.44
N GLN A 146 -23.23 4.51 -8.53
CA GLN A 146 -24.26 5.12 -7.69
C GLN A 146 -24.35 4.43 -6.33
N SER A 147 -24.09 3.13 -6.29
CA SER A 147 -24.10 2.36 -5.05
C SER A 147 -22.87 2.59 -4.21
N ASP A 148 -23.08 2.86 -2.91
CA ASP A 148 -22.01 2.92 -1.91
C ASP A 148 -21.33 1.54 -1.66
N MET A 149 -21.86 0.46 -2.24
CA MET A 149 -21.33 -0.90 -2.15
C MET A 149 -20.28 -1.22 -3.23
N VAL A 150 -19.96 -0.30 -4.14
CA VAL A 150 -18.92 -0.47 -5.15
C VAL A 150 -17.67 0.30 -4.73
N SER A 151 -16.57 -0.40 -4.56
CA SER A 151 -15.32 0.15 -4.00
C SER A 151 -14.13 -0.01 -4.94
N SER A 152 -13.14 0.84 -4.77
CA SER A 152 -11.80 0.74 -5.37
C SER A 152 -10.76 1.38 -4.45
N ILE A 153 -9.47 1.27 -4.81
CA ILE A 153 -8.41 2.10 -4.25
C ILE A 153 -8.16 3.24 -5.23
N ASP A 154 -8.51 4.47 -4.83
CA ASP A 154 -8.23 5.66 -5.64
C ASP A 154 -6.83 6.18 -5.30
N PRO A 155 -5.86 6.06 -6.23
CA PRO A 155 -4.49 6.48 -5.99
C PRO A 155 -4.36 8.00 -5.77
N MET A 156 -5.24 8.80 -6.36
CA MET A 156 -5.20 10.26 -6.26
C MET A 156 -5.65 10.78 -4.90
N GLN A 157 -6.57 10.09 -4.23
CA GLN A 157 -7.02 10.45 -2.87
C GLN A 157 -6.07 10.00 -1.76
N ASN A 158 -5.12 9.10 -2.06
CA ASN A 158 -4.17 8.59 -1.08
C ASN A 158 -2.91 9.46 -0.99
N ASN A 159 -2.10 9.43 -2.03
CA ASN A 159 -0.88 10.23 -2.16
C ASN A 159 -0.49 10.33 -3.64
N PRO A 160 -0.94 11.36 -4.35
CA PRO A 160 -0.66 11.49 -5.80
C PRO A 160 0.83 11.46 -6.14
N GLY A 161 1.66 12.16 -5.36
CA GLY A 161 3.11 12.23 -5.61
C GLY A 161 3.81 10.88 -5.42
N GLN A 162 3.40 10.07 -4.44
CA GLN A 162 3.89 8.71 -4.27
C GLN A 162 3.46 7.81 -5.44
N TYR A 163 2.24 7.99 -5.92
CA TYR A 163 1.74 7.22 -7.05
C TYR A 163 2.44 7.58 -8.37
N ASP A 164 2.82 8.85 -8.56
CA ASP A 164 3.65 9.25 -9.69
C ASP A 164 5.04 8.58 -9.65
N GLN A 165 5.64 8.48 -8.47
CA GLN A 165 6.89 7.73 -8.28
C GLN A 165 6.70 6.24 -8.59
N TYR A 166 5.59 5.63 -8.13
CA TYR A 166 5.26 4.26 -8.49
C TYR A 166 5.20 4.07 -10.01
N PHE A 167 4.51 4.96 -10.70
CA PHE A 167 4.31 4.86 -12.16
C PHE A 167 5.60 4.99 -12.95
N ASN A 168 6.58 5.69 -12.41
CA ASN A 168 7.90 5.87 -13.01
C ASN A 168 8.89 4.76 -12.66
N THR A 169 8.71 4.06 -11.55
CA THR A 169 9.68 3.07 -11.04
C THR A 169 9.17 1.64 -11.03
N GLY A 170 7.85 1.43 -11.03
CA GLY A 170 7.24 0.12 -10.82
C GLY A 170 7.52 -0.50 -9.45
N ASN A 171 8.00 0.30 -8.47
CA ASN A 171 8.30 -0.19 -7.14
C ASN A 171 7.01 -0.48 -6.36
N PRO A 172 6.72 -1.75 -6.00
CA PRO A 172 5.49 -2.13 -5.33
C PRO A 172 5.30 -1.50 -3.94
N ASP A 173 6.36 -1.01 -3.29
CA ASP A 173 6.26 -0.37 -1.98
C ASP A 173 5.71 1.07 -2.08
N LEU A 174 5.65 1.62 -3.29
CA LEU A 174 5.04 2.90 -3.59
C LEU A 174 3.56 2.79 -4.00
N LEU A 175 3.01 1.59 -4.09
CA LEU A 175 1.57 1.41 -4.31
C LEU A 175 0.76 2.03 -3.16
N PRO A 176 -0.43 2.60 -3.46
CA PRO A 176 -1.33 3.07 -2.42
C PRO A 176 -1.62 1.98 -1.37
N PRO A 177 -1.71 2.34 -0.08
CA PRO A 177 -2.14 1.40 0.95
C PRO A 177 -3.60 0.98 0.71
N LEU A 178 -4.06 -0.06 1.41
CA LEU A 178 -5.45 -0.50 1.39
C LEU A 178 -6.35 0.57 2.04
N LYS A 179 -6.68 1.59 1.29
CA LYS A 179 -7.65 2.63 1.66
C LYS A 179 -8.69 2.72 0.56
N PHE A 180 -9.83 2.14 0.82
CA PHE A 180 -10.90 2.00 -0.15
C PHE A 180 -11.86 3.18 -0.13
N THR A 181 -12.34 3.57 -1.32
CA THR A 181 -13.36 4.59 -1.51
C THR A 181 -14.50 4.04 -2.37
N GLN A 182 -15.63 4.72 -2.43
CA GLN A 182 -16.64 4.45 -3.45
C GLN A 182 -16.03 4.76 -4.83
N LEU A 183 -16.29 3.92 -5.82
CA LEU A 183 -15.81 4.12 -7.20
C LEU A 183 -16.60 5.23 -7.89
N CYS A 184 -16.22 6.48 -7.68
CA CYS A 184 -16.84 7.65 -8.31
C CYS A 184 -16.42 7.81 -9.79
N ALA A 185 -17.08 8.70 -10.54
CA ALA A 185 -16.82 8.90 -11.98
C ALA A 185 -15.35 9.30 -12.27
N ASN A 186 -14.78 10.15 -11.41
CA ASN A 186 -13.40 10.64 -11.53
C ASN A 186 -12.45 9.98 -10.50
N CYS A 187 -12.80 8.78 -10.04
CA CYS A 187 -11.96 7.98 -9.15
C CYS A 187 -11.16 6.98 -9.95
N GLY A 188 -9.88 6.84 -9.62
CA GLY A 188 -9.01 5.83 -10.18
C GLY A 188 -9.21 4.44 -9.56
N MET A 189 -8.54 3.48 -10.15
CA MET A 189 -8.47 2.10 -9.66
C MET A 189 -7.01 1.64 -9.70
N ALA A 190 -6.35 1.60 -8.53
CA ALA A 190 -4.96 1.15 -8.44
C ALA A 190 -4.84 -0.36 -8.82
N PRO A 191 -3.71 -0.77 -9.40
CA PRO A 191 -2.48 -0.03 -9.73
C PRO A 191 -2.45 0.60 -11.13
N GLY A 192 -3.60 0.78 -11.78
CA GLY A 192 -3.72 1.28 -13.14
C GLY A 192 -3.87 2.79 -13.27
N ILE A 193 -4.86 3.25 -14.05
CA ILE A 193 -5.10 4.66 -14.35
C ILE A 193 -5.54 5.44 -13.10
N LYS A 194 -5.08 6.69 -12.98
CA LYS A 194 -5.19 7.52 -11.79
C LYS A 194 -6.60 8.00 -11.45
N ASP A 195 -7.41 8.36 -12.45
CA ASP A 195 -8.58 9.22 -12.26
C ASP A 195 -9.79 8.88 -13.13
N ILE A 196 -9.89 7.65 -13.62
CA ILE A 196 -10.98 7.24 -14.50
C ILE A 196 -11.59 5.91 -14.02
N SER A 197 -12.89 5.91 -13.69
CA SER A 197 -13.65 4.70 -13.38
C SER A 197 -14.18 4.02 -14.67
N TRP A 198 -14.21 4.73 -15.80
CA TRP A 198 -14.79 4.31 -17.06
C TRP A 198 -16.24 3.85 -16.88
N PHE A 199 -16.62 2.68 -17.36
CA PHE A 199 -17.95 2.09 -17.15
C PHE A 199 -18.00 1.09 -15.96
N TRP A 200 -16.90 0.86 -15.28
CA TRP A 200 -16.81 -0.16 -14.22
C TRP A 200 -17.65 0.17 -12.99
N GLY A 201 -17.88 1.46 -12.72
CA GLY A 201 -18.83 1.88 -11.68
C GLY A 201 -20.24 1.33 -11.96
N ARG A 202 -20.71 1.44 -13.20
CA ARG A 202 -22.01 0.88 -13.61
C ARG A 202 -22.02 -0.66 -13.64
N VAL A 203 -20.93 -1.32 -14.01
CA VAL A 203 -20.81 -2.79 -13.83
C VAL A 203 -21.02 -3.15 -12.39
N GLY A 204 -20.35 -2.46 -11.47
CA GLY A 204 -20.51 -2.66 -10.02
C GLY A 204 -21.95 -2.48 -9.55
N ASP A 205 -22.64 -1.41 -9.98
CA ASP A 205 -24.05 -1.16 -9.66
C ASP A 205 -24.97 -2.28 -10.13
N ASN A 206 -24.75 -2.78 -11.36
CA ASN A 206 -25.53 -3.89 -11.90
C ASN A 206 -25.32 -5.18 -11.10
N LEU A 207 -24.07 -5.46 -10.71
CA LEU A 207 -23.75 -6.63 -9.88
C LEU A 207 -24.31 -6.49 -8.47
N VAL A 208 -24.19 -5.33 -7.84
CA VAL A 208 -24.79 -5.06 -6.50
C VAL A 208 -26.29 -5.25 -6.55
N ARG A 209 -26.97 -4.72 -7.58
CA ARG A 209 -28.43 -4.87 -7.73
C ARG A 209 -28.85 -6.33 -7.88
N SER A 210 -28.08 -7.13 -8.61
CA SER A 210 -28.42 -8.53 -8.90
C SER A 210 -28.04 -9.48 -7.78
N LEU A 211 -26.92 -9.25 -7.09
CA LEU A 211 -26.32 -10.16 -6.10
C LEU A 211 -26.55 -9.71 -4.66
N ASN A 212 -26.88 -8.45 -4.46
CA ASN A 212 -27.00 -7.78 -3.17
C ASN A 212 -25.77 -8.02 -2.25
N VAL A 213 -24.57 -7.93 -2.83
CA VAL A 213 -23.29 -7.99 -2.12
C VAL A 213 -22.37 -6.87 -2.59
N PRO A 214 -21.41 -6.43 -1.79
CA PRO A 214 -20.43 -5.42 -2.22
C PRO A 214 -19.50 -5.94 -3.31
N VAL A 215 -19.01 -5.00 -4.13
CA VAL A 215 -18.12 -5.26 -5.26
C VAL A 215 -16.88 -4.39 -5.14
N LEU A 216 -15.71 -4.98 -5.40
CA LEU A 216 -14.41 -4.29 -5.42
C LEU A 216 -13.75 -4.47 -6.78
N PHE A 217 -13.28 -3.38 -7.35
CA PHE A 217 -12.46 -3.40 -8.55
C PHE A 217 -11.04 -2.91 -8.26
N TYR A 218 -10.07 -3.67 -8.75
CA TYR A 218 -8.73 -3.25 -9.05
C TYR A 218 -8.56 -3.10 -10.55
N SER A 219 -7.64 -2.26 -11.02
CA SER A 219 -7.34 -2.17 -12.44
C SER A 219 -5.83 -2.02 -12.67
N ALA A 220 -5.32 -2.78 -13.62
CA ALA A 220 -4.00 -2.62 -14.22
C ALA A 220 -4.12 -2.37 -15.74
N ALA A 221 -5.30 -1.98 -16.20
CA ALA A 221 -5.51 -1.66 -17.62
C ALA A 221 -4.66 -0.44 -18.01
N PHE A 222 -4.09 -0.49 -19.23
CA PHE A 222 -3.16 0.53 -19.72
C PHE A 222 -3.50 0.93 -21.16
N GLY A 223 -3.96 2.16 -21.36
CA GLY A 223 -4.34 2.70 -22.67
C GLY A 223 -3.18 2.70 -23.65
N GLY A 224 -3.50 2.48 -24.94
CA GLY A 224 -2.51 2.50 -26.02
C GLY A 224 -1.66 1.24 -26.16
N THR A 225 -1.78 0.27 -25.26
CA THR A 225 -1.05 -1.01 -25.33
C THR A 225 -1.87 -2.11 -26.02
N ASN A 226 -1.23 -3.25 -26.26
CA ASN A 226 -1.86 -4.45 -26.79
C ASN A 226 -1.43 -5.70 -25.97
N MET A 227 -1.98 -6.87 -26.31
CA MET A 227 -1.66 -8.12 -25.64
C MET A 227 -0.21 -8.57 -25.92
N GLU A 228 0.35 -8.28 -27.09
CA GLU A 228 1.73 -8.59 -27.41
C GLU A 228 2.71 -7.85 -26.46
N GLN A 229 2.52 -6.56 -26.25
CA GLN A 229 3.34 -5.76 -25.32
C GLN A 229 3.18 -6.22 -23.87
N THR A 230 1.97 -6.63 -23.48
CA THR A 230 1.72 -7.22 -22.17
C THR A 230 2.47 -8.54 -22.02
N TYR A 231 2.48 -9.38 -23.05
CA TYR A 231 3.25 -10.62 -23.07
C TYR A 231 4.77 -10.34 -23.02
N MET A 232 5.26 -9.46 -23.89
CA MET A 232 6.70 -9.14 -23.94
C MET A 232 7.21 -8.61 -22.61
N SER A 233 6.48 -7.70 -21.97
CA SER A 233 6.84 -7.17 -20.65
C SER A 233 6.75 -8.22 -19.54
N ALA A 234 5.82 -9.19 -19.64
CA ALA A 234 5.71 -10.29 -18.68
C ALA A 234 6.91 -11.26 -18.76
N TYR A 235 7.45 -11.47 -19.95
CA TYR A 235 8.50 -12.46 -20.22
C TYR A 235 9.88 -11.87 -20.50
N ASP A 236 10.09 -10.58 -20.20
CA ASP A 236 11.37 -9.89 -20.37
C ASP A 236 11.86 -9.82 -21.81
N ILE A 237 10.95 -9.65 -22.73
CA ILE A 237 11.25 -9.46 -24.14
C ILE A 237 11.24 -7.97 -24.44
N PRO A 238 12.36 -7.35 -24.80
CA PRO A 238 12.43 -5.91 -25.04
C PRO A 238 11.56 -5.45 -26.20
N PHE A 239 10.91 -4.31 -26.04
CA PHE A 239 10.22 -3.60 -27.11
C PHE A 239 10.33 -2.08 -26.91
N THR A 240 10.10 -1.31 -27.96
CA THR A 240 10.10 0.15 -27.92
C THR A 240 8.66 0.65 -28.10
N HIS A 241 8.28 1.62 -27.26
CA HIS A 241 7.00 2.28 -27.36
C HIS A 241 7.13 3.76 -26.96
N SER A 242 6.34 4.65 -27.57
CA SER A 242 6.49 6.11 -27.37
C SER A 242 6.25 6.58 -25.94
N PHE A 243 5.40 5.88 -25.16
CA PHE A 243 5.06 6.26 -23.78
C PHE A 243 4.97 5.08 -22.79
N VAL A 244 5.23 3.84 -23.22
CA VAL A 244 5.28 2.68 -22.32
C VAL A 244 6.72 2.47 -21.89
N ASN A 245 6.98 2.61 -20.60
CA ASN A 245 8.31 2.38 -20.03
C ASN A 245 8.59 0.89 -19.86
N TYR A 246 9.19 0.26 -20.86
CA TYR A 246 9.58 -1.14 -20.79
C TYR A 246 10.64 -1.40 -19.71
N SER A 247 11.52 -0.45 -19.38
CA SER A 247 12.60 -0.67 -18.41
C SER A 247 12.10 -1.12 -17.03
N ILE A 248 10.86 -0.76 -16.68
CA ILE A 248 10.17 -1.19 -15.47
C ILE A 248 9.11 -2.28 -15.75
N ARG A 249 9.09 -2.85 -16.94
CA ARG A 249 8.15 -3.89 -17.36
C ARG A 249 6.71 -3.44 -17.48
N MET A 250 6.45 -2.17 -17.84
CA MET A 250 5.10 -1.75 -18.25
C MET A 250 4.69 -2.45 -19.56
N PRO A 251 3.40 -2.82 -19.71
CA PRO A 251 2.30 -2.65 -18.78
C PRO A 251 2.17 -3.78 -17.72
N TYR A 252 2.91 -4.90 -17.85
CA TYR A 252 2.72 -6.08 -17.01
C TYR A 252 3.08 -5.87 -15.53
N VAL A 253 3.99 -4.94 -15.21
CA VAL A 253 4.39 -4.65 -13.81
C VAL A 253 3.19 -4.30 -12.93
N ASN A 254 2.18 -3.59 -13.46
CA ASN A 254 0.97 -3.24 -12.73
C ASN A 254 0.14 -4.48 -12.40
N ILE A 255 0.02 -5.42 -13.35
CA ILE A 255 -0.68 -6.69 -13.13
C ILE A 255 0.03 -7.48 -12.02
N ARG A 256 1.34 -7.69 -12.15
CA ARG A 256 2.15 -8.40 -11.16
C ARG A 256 2.02 -7.78 -9.76
N ASN A 257 2.23 -6.47 -9.67
CA ASN A 257 2.25 -5.80 -8.37
C ASN A 257 0.85 -5.82 -7.70
N GLY A 258 -0.23 -5.65 -8.45
CA GLY A 258 -1.59 -5.80 -7.91
C GLY A 258 -1.89 -7.22 -7.43
N LEU A 259 -1.49 -8.24 -8.20
CA LEU A 259 -1.64 -9.64 -7.80
C LEU A 259 -0.83 -10.00 -6.55
N GLN A 260 0.32 -9.39 -6.34
CA GLN A 260 1.20 -9.69 -5.20
C GLN A 260 0.88 -8.86 -3.94
N LYS A 261 0.43 -7.61 -4.08
CA LYS A 261 0.20 -6.70 -2.94
C LYS A 261 -1.26 -6.64 -2.49
N TYR A 262 -2.24 -6.63 -3.40
CA TYR A 262 -3.64 -6.43 -3.06
C TYR A 262 -4.43 -7.74 -2.98
N VAL A 263 -4.31 -8.56 -4.01
CA VAL A 263 -5.11 -9.79 -4.14
C VAL A 263 -4.95 -10.77 -2.97
N PRO A 264 -3.76 -10.98 -2.37
CA PRO A 264 -3.65 -11.85 -1.20
C PRO A 264 -4.52 -11.42 -0.02
N GLN A 265 -4.80 -10.14 0.12
CA GLN A 265 -5.55 -9.59 1.26
C GLN A 265 -7.07 -9.63 1.06
N THR A 266 -7.55 -9.60 -0.17
CA THR A 266 -8.97 -9.58 -0.51
C THR A 266 -9.48 -10.86 -1.14
N GLY A 267 -8.60 -11.67 -1.72
CA GLY A 267 -8.99 -12.69 -2.68
C GLY A 267 -9.36 -12.08 -4.02
N LEU A 268 -9.81 -12.91 -4.98
CA LEU A 268 -10.15 -12.49 -6.33
C LEU A 268 -11.14 -13.46 -6.97
N ARG A 269 -12.23 -12.95 -7.56
CA ARG A 269 -13.17 -13.74 -8.38
C ARG A 269 -12.54 -14.11 -9.70
N ALA A 270 -12.05 -13.10 -10.44
CA ALA A 270 -11.40 -13.28 -11.73
C ALA A 270 -10.64 -12.04 -12.18
N ILE A 271 -9.75 -12.26 -13.14
CA ILE A 271 -9.18 -11.19 -13.97
C ILE A 271 -10.14 -10.94 -15.14
N LEU A 272 -10.53 -9.67 -15.37
CA LEU A 272 -11.39 -9.22 -16.45
C LEU A 272 -10.51 -8.59 -17.55
N SER A 273 -10.35 -9.27 -18.68
CA SER A 273 -9.47 -8.85 -19.77
C SER A 273 -10.25 -8.17 -20.90
N GLY A 274 -9.99 -6.88 -21.11
CA GLY A 274 -10.52 -6.09 -22.21
C GLY A 274 -9.50 -5.81 -23.32
N HIS A 275 -8.57 -6.74 -23.60
CA HIS A 275 -7.67 -6.65 -24.74
C HIS A 275 -8.37 -7.04 -26.05
N GLY A 276 -7.83 -6.52 -27.17
CA GLY A 276 -8.33 -6.92 -28.50
C GLY A 276 -7.97 -5.95 -29.62
N VAL A 277 -8.76 -4.89 -29.82
CA VAL A 277 -8.68 -4.05 -31.02
C VAL A 277 -7.29 -3.50 -31.36
N ASN A 278 -6.44 -3.24 -30.37
CA ASN A 278 -5.08 -2.72 -30.60
C ASN A 278 -4.15 -3.79 -31.18
N ASP A 279 -4.47 -5.07 -31.00
CA ASP A 279 -3.69 -6.19 -31.57
C ASP A 279 -3.89 -6.35 -33.07
N ARG A 280 -4.82 -5.60 -33.70
CA ARG A 280 -5.02 -5.61 -35.15
C ARG A 280 -3.80 -5.17 -35.97
N PHE A 281 -2.87 -4.47 -35.33
CA PHE A 281 -1.64 -3.99 -35.96
C PHE A 281 -0.46 -4.96 -35.79
N VAL A 282 -0.65 -6.07 -35.07
CA VAL A 282 0.38 -7.07 -34.82
C VAL A 282 0.48 -8.03 -36.00
N THR A 283 1.69 -8.42 -36.39
CA THR A 283 1.91 -9.43 -37.43
C THR A 283 1.29 -10.77 -37.03
N ASN A 284 0.55 -11.41 -37.95
CA ASN A 284 -0.18 -12.64 -37.65
C ASN A 284 -1.12 -12.50 -36.44
N ALA A 285 -1.87 -11.41 -36.37
CA ALA A 285 -2.63 -10.95 -35.22
C ALA A 285 -3.48 -12.04 -34.54
N GLU A 286 -4.13 -12.92 -35.28
CA GLU A 286 -4.95 -14.00 -34.71
C GLU A 286 -4.14 -14.97 -33.87
N SER A 287 -3.08 -15.56 -34.44
CA SER A 287 -2.24 -16.52 -33.73
C SER A 287 -1.39 -15.87 -32.64
N SER A 288 -0.89 -14.65 -32.88
CA SER A 288 -0.12 -13.88 -31.90
C SER A 288 -0.98 -13.54 -30.69
N PHE A 289 -2.18 -12.97 -30.87
CA PHE A 289 -3.09 -12.66 -29.77
C PHE A 289 -3.42 -13.91 -28.94
N ARG A 290 -3.80 -15.01 -29.61
CA ARG A 290 -4.13 -16.26 -28.91
C ARG A 290 -2.97 -16.75 -28.05
N ASN A 291 -1.77 -16.86 -28.62
CA ASN A 291 -0.62 -17.42 -27.93
C ASN A 291 -0.14 -16.50 -26.79
N ASN A 292 -0.08 -15.20 -27.02
CA ASN A 292 0.33 -14.20 -26.05
C ASN A 292 -0.64 -14.16 -24.86
N ASN A 293 -1.96 -14.20 -25.12
CA ASN A 293 -2.97 -14.20 -24.08
C ASN A 293 -2.87 -15.45 -23.21
N ILE A 294 -2.76 -16.64 -23.79
CA ILE A 294 -2.56 -17.91 -23.06
C ILE A 294 -1.30 -17.82 -22.16
N ASN A 295 -0.21 -17.27 -22.67
CA ASN A 295 1.03 -17.14 -21.91
C ASN A 295 0.90 -16.12 -20.78
N VAL A 296 0.23 -14.99 -20.98
CA VAL A 296 -0.06 -14.02 -19.92
C VAL A 296 -0.95 -14.64 -18.84
N ILE A 297 -1.98 -15.41 -19.20
CA ILE A 297 -2.81 -16.16 -18.26
C ILE A 297 -1.94 -17.11 -17.40
N LYS A 298 -1.08 -17.90 -18.04
CA LYS A 298 -0.14 -18.80 -17.33
C LYS A 298 0.77 -18.03 -16.38
N LYS A 299 1.31 -16.91 -16.84
CA LYS A 299 2.23 -16.07 -16.05
C LYS A 299 1.55 -15.50 -14.80
N THR A 300 0.33 -14.95 -14.95
CA THR A 300 -0.44 -14.40 -13.80
C THR A 300 -0.82 -15.49 -12.79
N ARG A 301 -1.14 -16.69 -13.26
CA ARG A 301 -1.38 -17.86 -12.39
C ARG A 301 -0.16 -18.24 -11.58
N ALA A 302 0.99 -18.31 -12.23
CA ALA A 302 2.26 -18.60 -11.56
C ALA A 302 2.61 -17.51 -10.51
N GLU A 303 2.47 -16.25 -10.86
CA GLU A 303 2.83 -15.12 -9.97
C GLU A 303 1.84 -14.90 -8.82
N SER A 304 0.57 -15.22 -9.00
CA SER A 304 -0.41 -15.20 -7.91
C SER A 304 -0.26 -16.38 -6.94
N GLY A 305 0.49 -17.41 -7.34
CA GLY A 305 0.57 -18.68 -6.62
C GLY A 305 -0.73 -19.49 -6.68
N TYR A 306 -1.64 -19.18 -7.62
CA TYR A 306 -2.92 -19.87 -7.80
C TYR A 306 -3.08 -20.32 -9.26
N ASN A 307 -2.70 -21.57 -9.54
CA ASN A 307 -2.64 -22.13 -10.90
C ASN A 307 -3.99 -22.18 -11.63
N ASP A 308 -5.08 -22.01 -10.92
CA ASP A 308 -6.44 -22.07 -11.47
C ASP A 308 -7.15 -20.71 -11.42
N LEU A 309 -6.40 -19.60 -11.32
CA LEU A 309 -6.96 -18.25 -11.27
C LEU A 309 -7.90 -18.01 -12.43
N PRO A 310 -9.19 -17.68 -12.17
CA PRO A 310 -10.18 -17.49 -13.22
C PRO A 310 -9.88 -16.24 -14.05
N TRP A 311 -10.14 -16.34 -15.34
CA TRP A 311 -10.09 -15.24 -16.27
C TRP A 311 -11.42 -15.11 -17.03
N MET A 312 -11.79 -13.88 -17.33
CA MET A 312 -12.84 -13.58 -18.32
C MET A 312 -12.21 -12.78 -19.45
N VAL A 313 -12.33 -13.25 -20.67
CA VAL A 313 -11.80 -12.61 -21.87
C VAL A 313 -12.96 -12.00 -22.64
N ALA A 314 -12.94 -10.67 -22.83
CA ALA A 314 -13.92 -9.97 -23.64
C ALA A 314 -13.80 -10.36 -25.12
N ILE A 315 -14.91 -10.33 -25.81
CA ILE A 315 -14.94 -10.26 -27.28
C ILE A 315 -14.83 -8.79 -27.64
N SER A 316 -13.65 -8.35 -28.09
CA SER A 316 -13.30 -6.93 -28.26
C SER A 316 -12.42 -6.73 -29.51
N GLY A 317 -13.00 -6.79 -30.66
CA GLY A 317 -12.36 -6.56 -31.94
C GLY A 317 -13.24 -5.68 -32.83
N TRP A 318 -13.34 -4.38 -32.53
CA TRP A 318 -14.13 -3.43 -33.29
C TRP A 318 -13.36 -2.15 -33.62
N ALA A 319 -13.25 -1.84 -34.93
CA ALA A 319 -12.71 -0.57 -35.41
C ALA A 319 -13.45 -0.25 -36.73
N ASP A 320 -14.52 0.54 -36.66
CA ASP A 320 -15.47 0.82 -37.76
C ASP A 320 -16.12 -0.44 -38.37
N GLY A 321 -16.14 -1.54 -37.60
CA GLY A 321 -16.66 -2.85 -37.97
C GLY A 321 -15.98 -3.95 -37.14
N ARG A 322 -16.54 -5.16 -37.25
CA ARG A 322 -15.96 -6.34 -36.61
C ARG A 322 -14.64 -6.72 -37.23
N ILE A 323 -13.74 -7.20 -36.39
CA ILE A 323 -12.45 -7.77 -36.77
C ILE A 323 -12.49 -9.26 -36.43
N ASP A 324 -13.00 -10.07 -37.39
CA ASP A 324 -13.34 -11.48 -37.15
C ASP A 324 -12.16 -12.33 -36.67
N TYR A 325 -10.96 -12.11 -37.21
CA TYR A 325 -9.79 -12.87 -36.79
C TYR A 325 -9.40 -12.61 -35.29
N LEU A 326 -9.65 -11.41 -34.77
CA LEU A 326 -9.46 -11.14 -33.35
C LEU A 326 -10.54 -11.80 -32.50
N GLU A 327 -11.78 -11.76 -32.93
CA GLU A 327 -12.87 -12.49 -32.26
C GLU A 327 -12.59 -14.00 -32.23
N ASN A 328 -12.13 -14.59 -33.35
CA ASN A 328 -11.74 -15.99 -33.41
C ASN A 328 -10.62 -16.32 -32.44
N ALA A 329 -9.60 -15.47 -32.36
CA ALA A 329 -8.50 -15.63 -31.41
C ALA A 329 -8.99 -15.60 -29.94
N GLN A 330 -9.87 -14.65 -29.58
CA GLN A 330 -10.44 -14.53 -28.24
C GLN A 330 -11.29 -15.76 -27.89
N ARG A 331 -12.18 -16.20 -28.79
CA ARG A 331 -12.96 -17.43 -28.61
C ARG A 331 -12.08 -18.67 -28.47
N SER A 332 -11.01 -18.75 -29.26
CA SER A 332 -10.02 -19.84 -29.13
C SER A 332 -9.35 -19.88 -27.76
N VAL A 333 -8.95 -18.75 -27.19
CA VAL A 333 -8.41 -18.65 -25.82
C VAL A 333 -9.43 -19.17 -24.81
N ILE A 334 -10.68 -18.72 -24.91
CA ILE A 334 -11.78 -19.11 -24.01
C ILE A 334 -12.00 -20.63 -24.04
N LEU A 335 -12.05 -21.21 -25.23
CA LEU A 335 -12.36 -22.63 -25.41
C LEU A 335 -11.19 -23.57 -25.06
N SER A 336 -9.95 -23.10 -25.27
CA SER A 336 -8.77 -23.96 -25.13
C SER A 336 -8.07 -23.87 -23.77
N THR A 337 -8.41 -22.89 -22.95
CA THR A 337 -7.71 -22.64 -21.68
C THR A 337 -8.62 -22.93 -20.49
N PRO A 338 -8.25 -23.85 -19.59
CA PRO A 338 -9.06 -24.17 -18.42
C PRO A 338 -9.35 -22.95 -17.55
N ASN A 339 -10.56 -22.87 -16.99
CA ASN A 339 -11.03 -21.79 -16.12
C ASN A 339 -10.89 -20.38 -16.74
N VAL A 340 -11.08 -20.32 -18.07
CA VAL A 340 -11.20 -19.08 -18.84
C VAL A 340 -12.63 -19.01 -19.40
N TRP A 341 -13.27 -17.89 -19.17
CA TRP A 341 -14.68 -17.64 -19.43
C TRP A 341 -14.84 -16.49 -20.43
N GLN A 342 -15.94 -16.48 -21.15
CA GLN A 342 -16.28 -15.34 -21.99
C GLN A 342 -16.67 -14.15 -21.10
N GLY A 343 -16.02 -13.02 -21.31
CA GLY A 343 -16.40 -11.71 -20.78
C GLY A 343 -17.46 -11.02 -21.64
N GLY A 344 -17.62 -9.72 -21.45
CA GLY A 344 -18.56 -8.93 -22.24
C GLY A 344 -18.26 -9.01 -23.73
N ASN A 345 -19.31 -9.13 -24.56
CA ASN A 345 -19.18 -9.04 -26.00
C ASN A 345 -19.24 -7.57 -26.45
N LEU A 346 -18.12 -6.90 -26.40
CA LEU A 346 -18.00 -5.47 -26.73
C LEU A 346 -18.18 -5.17 -28.24
N ASN A 347 -18.19 -6.21 -29.08
CA ASN A 347 -18.54 -6.06 -30.51
C ASN A 347 -20.04 -5.81 -30.72
N ASN A 348 -20.89 -6.08 -29.73
CA ASN A 348 -22.30 -5.71 -29.75
C ASN A 348 -22.51 -4.20 -29.64
N VAL A 349 -21.51 -3.47 -29.15
CA VAL A 349 -21.49 -2.01 -29.14
C VAL A 349 -20.95 -1.51 -30.47
N GLY A 350 -21.86 -1.30 -31.45
CA GLY A 350 -21.52 -0.80 -32.78
C GLY A 350 -21.05 0.67 -32.77
N ASN A 351 -20.95 1.25 -33.98
CA ASN A 351 -20.50 2.64 -34.17
C ASN A 351 -21.37 3.68 -33.42
N TRP A 352 -22.64 3.39 -33.19
CA TRP A 352 -23.57 4.25 -32.43
C TRP A 352 -23.14 4.48 -30.99
N GLY A 353 -22.46 3.50 -30.41
CA GLY A 353 -21.94 3.57 -29.03
C GLY A 353 -20.47 3.96 -28.96
N ARG A 354 -19.85 4.44 -30.05
CA ARG A 354 -18.45 4.82 -30.08
C ARG A 354 -18.28 6.28 -30.48
N ASN A 355 -17.14 6.84 -30.12
CA ASN A 355 -16.71 8.18 -30.52
C ASN A 355 -16.40 8.21 -32.04
N ASP A 356 -16.04 9.35 -32.58
CA ASP A 356 -15.72 9.53 -33.99
C ASP A 356 -14.58 8.65 -34.49
N ASP A 357 -13.68 8.22 -33.58
CA ASP A 357 -12.60 7.27 -33.88
C ASP A 357 -13.07 5.83 -34.14
N LYS A 358 -14.36 5.55 -33.93
CA LYS A 358 -15.02 4.23 -34.11
C LYS A 358 -14.41 3.10 -33.24
N VAL A 359 -13.60 3.47 -32.24
CA VAL A 359 -12.92 2.53 -31.33
C VAL A 359 -13.36 2.71 -29.88
N HIS A 360 -13.24 3.93 -29.35
CA HIS A 360 -13.53 4.20 -27.95
C HIS A 360 -15.02 4.47 -27.72
N PHE A 361 -15.53 3.99 -26.59
CA PHE A 361 -16.94 4.17 -26.25
C PHE A 361 -17.27 5.63 -25.95
N ASN A 362 -18.38 6.12 -26.51
CA ASN A 362 -19.05 7.31 -26.01
C ASN A 362 -19.86 6.96 -24.74
N ILE A 363 -20.53 7.95 -24.14
CA ILE A 363 -21.27 7.74 -22.88
C ILE A 363 -22.39 6.69 -23.00
N VAL A 364 -23.04 6.59 -24.15
CA VAL A 364 -24.09 5.59 -24.41
C VAL A 364 -23.47 4.20 -24.53
N GLY A 365 -22.38 4.10 -25.27
CA GLY A 365 -21.65 2.83 -25.45
C GLY A 365 -21.02 2.32 -24.17
N GLN A 366 -20.59 3.19 -23.26
CA GLN A 366 -20.16 2.79 -21.93
C GLN A 366 -21.27 2.06 -21.16
N GLY A 367 -22.52 2.59 -21.24
CA GLY A 367 -23.68 1.93 -20.64
C GLY A 367 -23.87 0.51 -21.18
N SER A 368 -23.82 0.35 -22.49
CA SER A 368 -23.98 -0.97 -23.14
C SER A 368 -22.79 -1.89 -22.85
N ALA A 369 -21.56 -1.38 -22.83
CA ALA A 369 -20.39 -2.17 -22.46
C ALA A 369 -20.49 -2.67 -21.00
N ALA A 370 -21.00 -1.83 -20.09
CA ALA A 370 -21.27 -2.24 -18.72
C ALA A 370 -22.32 -3.35 -18.63
N ASP A 371 -23.39 -3.25 -19.41
CA ASP A 371 -24.44 -4.27 -19.46
C ASP A 371 -23.91 -5.59 -20.05
N GLU A 372 -23.09 -5.56 -21.10
CA GLU A 372 -22.43 -6.74 -21.67
C GLU A 372 -21.52 -7.44 -20.63
N TRP A 373 -20.69 -6.70 -19.89
CA TRP A 373 -19.86 -7.27 -18.84
C TRP A 373 -20.69 -7.83 -17.68
N SER A 374 -21.71 -7.10 -17.23
CA SER A 374 -22.58 -7.54 -16.13
C SER A 374 -23.31 -8.82 -16.51
N ASN A 375 -23.87 -8.88 -17.73
CA ASN A 375 -24.55 -10.08 -18.23
C ASN A 375 -23.60 -11.27 -18.32
N ALA A 376 -22.37 -11.07 -18.81
CA ALA A 376 -21.37 -12.14 -18.88
C ALA A 376 -21.00 -12.69 -17.50
N ILE A 377 -20.84 -11.82 -16.49
CA ILE A 377 -20.53 -12.22 -15.11
C ILE A 377 -21.72 -12.97 -14.48
N LEU A 378 -22.95 -12.51 -14.70
CA LEU A 378 -24.15 -13.07 -14.10
C LEU A 378 -24.68 -14.32 -14.81
N SER A 379 -24.28 -14.54 -16.06
CA SER A 379 -24.74 -15.66 -16.89
C SER A 379 -23.70 -16.79 -16.96
N ASN A 380 -24.02 -17.81 -17.77
CA ASN A 380 -23.13 -18.93 -18.13
C ASN A 380 -22.58 -19.72 -16.93
N ASN A 381 -23.25 -19.67 -15.78
CA ASN A 381 -22.80 -20.33 -14.53
C ASN A 381 -21.37 -19.92 -14.11
N PHE A 382 -20.89 -18.76 -14.54
CA PHE A 382 -19.55 -18.28 -14.17
C PHE A 382 -19.38 -18.18 -12.65
N LEU A 383 -20.31 -17.51 -11.95
CA LEU A 383 -20.20 -17.30 -10.50
C LEU A 383 -20.27 -18.60 -9.71
N SER A 384 -20.97 -19.62 -10.21
CA SER A 384 -21.10 -20.93 -9.53
C SER A 384 -19.95 -21.89 -9.84
N ASN A 385 -19.37 -21.81 -11.04
CA ASN A 385 -18.40 -22.79 -11.51
C ASN A 385 -16.95 -22.27 -11.57
N SER A 386 -16.73 -20.94 -11.61
CA SER A 386 -15.38 -20.39 -11.45
C SER A 386 -14.89 -20.64 -10.02
N ARG A 387 -13.62 -20.98 -9.87
CA ARG A 387 -13.00 -21.21 -8.56
C ARG A 387 -12.25 -19.96 -8.12
N PRO A 388 -12.82 -19.12 -7.24
CA PRO A 388 -12.17 -17.88 -6.83
C PRO A 388 -10.96 -18.15 -5.94
N LEU A 389 -9.98 -17.26 -5.99
CA LEU A 389 -8.92 -17.18 -5.00
C LEU A 389 -9.47 -16.49 -3.74
N LEU A 390 -9.46 -17.16 -2.61
CA LEU A 390 -9.88 -16.59 -1.34
C LEU A 390 -8.73 -15.81 -0.68
N ALA A 391 -9.08 -14.85 0.18
CA ALA A 391 -8.12 -14.04 0.91
C ALA A 391 -7.20 -14.90 1.80
N LYS A 392 -5.91 -14.60 1.82
CA LYS A 392 -4.94 -15.21 2.73
C LYS A 392 -5.10 -14.62 4.13
N THR A 393 -4.74 -15.40 5.14
CA THR A 393 -4.65 -14.86 6.51
C THR A 393 -3.48 -13.87 6.58
N PRO A 394 -3.71 -12.61 7.00
CA PRO A 394 -2.63 -11.64 7.14
C PRO A 394 -1.62 -12.07 8.20
N ASP A 395 -0.39 -11.60 8.08
CA ASP A 395 0.59 -11.73 9.15
C ASP A 395 0.15 -10.96 10.39
N LEU A 396 0.66 -11.37 11.56
CA LEU A 396 0.48 -10.57 12.77
C LEU A 396 1.11 -9.18 12.54
N PRO A 397 0.37 -8.12 12.84
CA PRO A 397 1.00 -6.80 12.83
C PRO A 397 2.09 -6.78 13.90
N THR A 398 3.21 -6.17 13.56
CA THR A 398 4.21 -5.84 14.58
C THR A 398 3.50 -4.96 15.62
N PRO A 399 3.54 -5.27 16.92
CA PRO A 399 3.06 -4.35 17.94
C PRO A 399 3.69 -2.99 17.68
N LEU A 400 2.94 -1.91 17.94
CA LEU A 400 3.55 -0.59 17.86
C LEU A 400 4.77 -0.62 18.78
N PRO A 401 5.97 -0.36 18.26
CA PRO A 401 7.15 -0.32 19.12
C PRO A 401 6.89 0.67 20.25
N VAL A 402 7.57 0.48 21.37
CA VAL A 402 7.73 1.52 22.40
C VAL A 402 7.73 2.89 21.73
N THR A 403 6.84 3.78 22.14
CA THR A 403 6.80 5.12 21.56
C THR A 403 8.02 5.89 22.08
N LEU A 404 9.13 5.70 21.36
CA LEU A 404 10.39 6.37 21.61
C LEU A 404 10.23 7.85 21.22
N VAL A 405 10.19 8.74 22.20
CA VAL A 405 10.04 10.19 21.96
C VAL A 405 11.37 10.91 21.88
N LYS A 406 12.42 10.30 22.44
CA LYS A 406 13.77 10.85 22.43
C LYS A 406 14.76 9.71 22.22
N PHE A 407 15.70 9.85 21.32
CA PHE A 407 16.94 9.10 21.27
C PHE A 407 18.03 10.02 20.75
N GLN A 408 18.98 10.33 21.61
CA GLN A 408 20.06 11.26 21.32
C GLN A 408 21.35 10.79 22.01
N GLY A 409 22.46 11.36 21.57
CA GLY A 409 23.75 11.10 22.18
C GLY A 409 24.68 12.29 22.06
N LYS A 410 25.65 12.37 22.93
CA LYS A 410 26.70 13.40 22.93
C LYS A 410 28.04 12.81 23.33
N SER A 411 29.12 13.33 22.77
CA SER A 411 30.45 13.06 23.23
C SER A 411 30.72 13.84 24.52
N MET A 412 31.37 13.19 25.47
CA MET A 412 31.75 13.76 26.75
C MET A 412 33.23 14.21 26.75
N GLU A 413 33.61 15.09 27.65
CA GLU A 413 34.98 15.61 27.75
C GLU A 413 36.03 14.53 28.06
N ASP A 414 35.64 13.43 28.72
CA ASP A 414 36.49 12.27 29.00
C ASP A 414 36.63 11.28 27.84
N GLY A 415 36.10 11.64 26.66
CA GLY A 415 36.18 10.82 25.43
C GLY A 415 35.14 9.71 25.30
N LYS A 416 34.23 9.57 26.28
CA LYS A 416 33.12 8.62 26.27
C LYS A 416 31.92 9.22 25.53
N ASN A 417 30.93 8.38 25.16
CA ASN A 417 29.67 8.83 24.59
C ASN A 417 28.50 8.53 25.53
N LEU A 418 27.73 9.57 25.88
CA LEU A 418 26.47 9.44 26.59
C LEU A 418 25.33 9.29 25.61
N LEU A 419 24.54 8.23 25.77
CA LEU A 419 23.30 7.97 25.05
C LEU A 419 22.13 8.19 26.02
N GLU A 420 21.08 8.86 25.56
CA GLU A 420 19.85 9.09 26.30
C GLU A 420 18.66 8.81 25.44
N TRP A 421 17.68 8.10 25.98
CA TRP A 421 16.39 7.89 25.31
C TRP A 421 15.24 7.94 26.30
N ALA A 422 14.06 8.21 25.78
CA ALA A 422 12.83 8.23 26.58
C ALA A 422 11.69 7.59 25.81
N THR A 423 10.84 6.89 26.55
CA THR A 423 9.63 6.24 26.05
C THR A 423 8.41 6.84 26.71
N THR A 424 7.33 7.09 26.00
CA THR A 424 6.04 7.51 26.58
C THR A 424 5.13 6.34 26.92
N SER A 425 5.42 5.18 26.35
CA SER A 425 4.77 3.92 26.69
C SER A 425 5.65 2.76 26.27
N GLU A 426 5.60 1.69 27.02
CA GLU A 426 6.21 0.41 26.68
C GLU A 426 5.14 -0.68 26.71
N THR A 427 5.28 -1.66 25.85
CA THR A 427 4.40 -2.83 25.81
C THR A 427 5.28 -4.06 25.68
N ASN A 428 5.20 -4.94 26.66
CA ASN A 428 5.90 -6.22 26.67
C ASN A 428 7.43 -6.11 26.56
N ASN A 429 8.00 -4.92 26.81
CA ASN A 429 9.43 -4.64 26.65
C ASN A 429 10.25 -5.35 27.72
N ASP A 430 11.05 -6.34 27.35
CA ASP A 430 11.99 -7.01 28.24
C ASP A 430 13.23 -6.14 28.45
N HIS A 431 13.86 -5.75 27.35
CA HIS A 431 15.06 -4.91 27.43
C HIS A 431 15.39 -4.21 26.12
N PHE A 432 16.29 -3.22 26.20
CA PHE A 432 16.98 -2.61 25.09
C PHE A 432 18.39 -3.16 24.97
N GLU A 433 18.80 -3.63 23.81
CA GLU A 433 20.18 -3.78 23.41
C GLU A 433 20.67 -2.45 22.84
N ILE A 434 21.78 -1.93 23.37
CA ILE A 434 22.44 -0.77 22.81
C ILE A 434 23.45 -1.28 21.79
N GLU A 435 23.25 -0.91 20.53
CA GLU A 435 24.11 -1.35 19.46
C GLU A 435 24.92 -0.19 18.88
N ARG A 436 26.20 -0.47 18.57
CA ARG A 436 27.19 0.47 18.04
C ARG A 436 27.73 0.00 16.69
N SER A 437 28.09 0.95 15.82
CA SER A 437 28.66 0.68 14.50
C SER A 437 29.64 1.77 14.07
N GLN A 438 30.64 1.42 13.23
CA GLN A 438 31.53 2.36 12.56
C GLN A 438 30.97 2.83 11.20
N ASP A 439 30.12 2.02 10.55
CA ASP A 439 29.67 2.22 9.18
C ASP A 439 28.15 2.34 9.02
N ALA A 440 27.41 2.29 10.13
CA ALA A 440 25.95 2.23 10.21
C ALA A 440 25.31 1.03 9.48
N VAL A 441 26.10 0.00 9.18
CA VAL A 441 25.66 -1.24 8.49
C VAL A 441 25.86 -2.44 9.41
N ALA A 442 27.09 -2.67 9.89
CA ALA A 442 27.41 -3.72 10.83
C ALA A 442 27.36 -3.19 12.26
N PHE A 443 26.45 -3.72 13.06
CA PHE A 443 26.23 -3.30 14.44
C PHE A 443 26.67 -4.39 15.43
N GLU A 444 27.32 -3.99 16.52
CA GLU A 444 27.64 -4.83 17.66
C GLU A 444 26.88 -4.38 18.91
N THR A 445 26.37 -5.31 19.70
CA THR A 445 25.73 -5.01 20.99
C THR A 445 26.82 -4.68 22.02
N ILE A 446 26.74 -3.48 22.61
CA ILE A 446 27.69 -2.99 23.61
C ILE A 446 27.11 -2.91 25.02
N GLY A 447 25.81 -3.11 25.17
CA GLY A 447 25.17 -3.09 26.49
C GLY A 447 23.69 -3.40 26.44
N LEU A 448 23.14 -3.60 27.62
CA LEU A 448 21.74 -3.90 27.86
C LEU A 448 21.13 -2.93 28.85
N ARG A 449 19.87 -2.60 28.71
CA ARG A 449 19.03 -1.89 29.68
C ARG A 449 17.69 -2.58 29.81
N ALA A 450 17.33 -3.01 31.03
CA ALA A 450 16.01 -3.59 31.27
C ALA A 450 14.91 -2.59 30.90
N GLY A 451 13.85 -3.08 30.25
CA GLY A 451 12.63 -2.33 30.00
C GLY A 451 11.71 -2.35 31.23
N GLU A 452 10.68 -1.51 31.22
CA GLU A 452 9.65 -1.46 32.27
C GLU A 452 8.47 -2.41 31.98
N GLY A 453 8.67 -3.38 31.08
CA GLY A 453 7.64 -4.34 30.69
C GLY A 453 6.49 -3.65 29.97
N THR A 454 5.37 -3.44 30.65
CA THR A 454 4.23 -2.71 30.09
C THR A 454 3.90 -1.52 30.98
N THR A 455 4.16 -0.32 30.46
CA THR A 455 3.90 0.95 31.16
C THR A 455 3.37 2.00 30.20
N LYS A 456 2.61 2.96 30.72
CA LYS A 456 2.14 4.17 30.01
C LYS A 456 2.78 5.44 30.56
N ASN A 457 3.75 5.30 31.44
CA ASN A 457 4.47 6.43 32.00
C ASN A 457 5.66 6.77 31.11
N LEU A 458 6.07 8.04 31.15
CA LEU A 458 7.35 8.45 30.59
C LEU A 458 8.45 7.74 31.36
N VAL A 459 9.31 7.01 30.67
CA VAL A 459 10.50 6.37 31.22
C VAL A 459 11.73 6.93 30.53
N GLU A 460 12.70 7.36 31.31
CA GLU A 460 13.96 7.88 30.82
C GLU A 460 15.10 6.90 31.09
N TYR A 461 15.94 6.71 30.10
CA TYR A 461 17.06 5.78 30.11
C TYR A 461 18.34 6.50 29.71
N SER A 462 19.46 6.00 30.20
CA SER A 462 20.77 6.41 29.74
C SER A 462 21.75 5.25 29.68
N TYR A 463 22.76 5.39 28.84
CA TYR A 463 23.87 4.46 28.70
C TYR A 463 25.15 5.22 28.35
N ILE A 464 26.28 4.84 28.95
CA ILE A 464 27.60 5.40 28.64
C ILE A 464 28.39 4.35 27.87
N ASP A 465 28.78 4.66 26.66
CA ASP A 465 29.79 3.91 25.92
C ASP A 465 31.17 4.36 26.41
N GLU A 466 31.81 3.52 27.22
CA GLU A 466 33.11 3.77 27.87
C GLU A 466 34.27 3.81 26.86
N LYS A 467 34.12 3.17 25.70
CA LYS A 467 35.18 3.01 24.69
C LYS A 467 34.62 3.18 23.29
N PRO A 468 34.08 4.36 22.92
CA PRO A 468 33.61 4.60 21.57
C PRO A 468 34.78 4.56 20.58
N PHE A 469 34.49 4.28 19.32
CA PHE A 469 35.46 4.37 18.24
C PHE A 469 35.99 5.81 18.11
N ASP A 470 37.18 5.96 17.53
CA ASP A 470 37.83 7.28 17.42
C ASP A 470 37.19 8.23 16.42
N ASP A 471 36.51 7.68 15.42
CA ASP A 471 35.79 8.41 14.37
C ASP A 471 34.30 8.65 14.73
N ILE A 472 33.48 8.93 13.71
CA ILE A 472 32.03 9.00 13.85
C ILE A 472 31.52 7.62 14.31
N VAL A 473 30.77 7.60 15.39
CA VAL A 473 30.19 6.39 15.96
C VAL A 473 28.68 6.42 15.78
N TYR A 474 28.13 5.36 15.19
CA TYR A 474 26.70 5.21 14.99
C TYR A 474 26.11 4.33 16.08
N TYR A 475 24.93 4.71 16.56
CA TYR A 475 24.21 3.97 17.58
C TYR A 475 22.77 3.76 17.15
N ARG A 476 22.21 2.64 17.55
CA ARG A 476 20.78 2.37 17.54
C ARG A 476 20.38 1.57 18.77
N LEU A 477 19.12 1.63 19.12
CA LEU A 477 18.52 0.76 20.12
C LEU A 477 17.83 -0.40 19.38
N LYS A 478 18.02 -1.60 19.90
CA LYS A 478 17.24 -2.77 19.54
C LYS A 478 16.42 -3.15 20.76
N GLN A 479 15.11 -2.90 20.68
CA GLN A 479 14.17 -3.34 21.69
C GLN A 479 13.92 -4.83 21.52
N ILE A 480 13.84 -5.55 22.62
CA ILE A 480 13.47 -6.96 22.66
C ILE A 480 12.33 -7.11 23.65
N ASP A 481 11.24 -7.70 23.20
CA ASP A 481 10.07 -7.98 24.01
C ASP A 481 10.18 -9.37 24.65
N TYR A 482 9.43 -9.64 25.73
CA TYR A 482 9.44 -10.94 26.43
C TYR A 482 9.12 -12.14 25.54
N ASP A 483 8.49 -11.93 24.39
CA ASP A 483 8.21 -13.00 23.41
C ASP A 483 9.29 -13.14 22.32
N GLY A 484 10.39 -12.37 22.44
CA GLY A 484 11.49 -12.34 21.47
C GLY A 484 11.25 -11.46 20.25
N THR A 485 10.11 -10.75 20.15
CA THR A 485 9.88 -9.76 19.09
C THR A 485 10.89 -8.62 19.22
N THR A 486 11.42 -8.14 18.09
CA THR A 486 12.44 -7.10 18.08
C THR A 486 12.01 -5.88 17.25
N ALA A 487 12.39 -4.68 17.70
CA ALA A 487 12.22 -3.43 16.98
C ALA A 487 13.47 -2.57 17.09
N PHE A 488 13.75 -1.77 16.04
CA PHE A 488 14.92 -0.89 16.01
C PHE A 488 14.50 0.58 16.06
N SER A 489 15.29 1.39 16.80
CA SER A 489 15.20 2.84 16.72
C SER A 489 15.79 3.37 15.42
N ARG A 490 15.61 4.68 15.17
CA ARG A 490 16.47 5.39 14.22
C ARG A 490 17.95 5.27 14.62
N ILE A 491 18.83 5.35 13.62
CA ILE A 491 20.28 5.45 13.87
C ILE A 491 20.60 6.91 14.21
N ILE A 492 21.41 7.11 15.26
CA ILE A 492 22.05 8.39 15.58
C ILE A 492 23.55 8.28 15.39
N ALA A 493 24.22 9.40 15.18
CA ALA A 493 25.66 9.45 15.04
C ALA A 493 26.22 10.41 16.09
N ILE A 494 27.40 10.11 16.62
CA ILE A 494 28.15 10.98 17.52
C ILE A 494 29.54 11.18 16.96
N MET A 495 29.99 12.43 16.88
CA MET A 495 31.31 12.82 16.44
C MET A 495 32.02 13.57 17.58
N LYS A 496 33.28 13.26 17.83
CA LYS A 496 34.09 13.95 18.84
C LYS A 496 34.28 15.43 18.45
N ALA A 497 34.28 16.32 19.44
CA ALA A 497 34.41 17.77 19.25
C ALA A 497 35.70 18.17 18.47
N GLU A 498 36.78 17.45 18.69
CA GLU A 498 38.08 17.68 18.04
C GLU A 498 38.04 17.45 16.52
N GLN A 499 37.17 16.55 16.03
CA GLN A 499 37.00 16.26 14.59
C GLN A 499 36.20 17.33 13.84
N ARG A 500 35.50 18.22 14.54
CA ARG A 500 34.77 19.34 13.93
C ARG A 500 35.67 20.42 13.34
N ASN A 501 36.96 20.34 13.54
CA ASN A 501 37.97 21.25 12.99
C ASN A 501 38.54 20.78 11.65
N SER A 502 38.02 19.72 11.03
CA SER A 502 38.43 19.22 9.72
C SER A 502 37.27 19.27 8.71
N ASP A 503 37.56 18.99 7.41
CA ASP A 503 36.52 18.82 6.39
C ASP A 503 35.68 17.58 6.69
N TYR A 504 34.40 17.75 6.97
CA TYR A 504 33.50 16.63 7.25
C TYR A 504 32.12 16.78 6.60
N ILE A 505 31.44 15.65 6.48
CA ILE A 505 29.98 15.57 6.28
C ILE A 505 29.41 14.70 7.42
N TYR A 506 28.33 15.17 8.06
CA TYR A 506 27.80 14.52 9.26
C TYR A 506 26.28 14.73 9.39
N PRO A 507 25.50 13.71 9.75
CA PRO A 507 25.89 12.30 9.79
C PRO A 507 26.11 11.71 8.40
N ASN A 508 26.97 10.71 8.29
CA ASN A 508 27.16 9.95 7.05
C ASN A 508 27.50 8.49 7.39
N PRO A 509 26.56 7.54 7.23
CA PRO A 509 25.28 7.61 6.52
C PRO A 509 24.24 8.54 7.20
N THR A 510 23.32 9.05 6.36
CA THR A 510 22.27 9.98 6.79
C THR A 510 20.87 9.48 6.45
N GLY A 511 19.91 9.74 7.35
CA GLY A 511 18.49 9.46 7.14
C GLY A 511 17.71 10.62 6.50
N SER A 512 17.90 11.84 6.96
CA SER A 512 17.09 13.00 6.54
C SER A 512 17.88 14.25 6.26
N THR A 513 18.92 14.54 7.07
CA THR A 513 19.69 15.80 6.96
C THR A 513 21.18 15.51 7.05
N VAL A 514 22.00 16.35 6.41
CA VAL A 514 23.45 16.29 6.48
C VAL A 514 24.02 17.69 6.66
N GLU A 515 24.99 17.82 7.53
CA GLU A 515 25.82 19.00 7.71
C GLU A 515 27.13 18.81 6.97
N VAL A 516 27.64 19.86 6.34
CA VAL A 516 28.96 19.86 5.71
C VAL A 516 29.77 21.03 6.25
N ALA A 517 30.99 20.76 6.68
CA ALA A 517 31.91 21.77 7.13
C ALA A 517 33.25 21.66 6.41
N ALA A 518 33.92 22.78 6.35
CA ALA A 518 35.23 22.96 5.73
C ALA A 518 36.18 23.57 6.74
N GLU A 519 37.37 23.01 6.86
CA GLU A 519 38.43 23.55 7.71
C GLU A 519 38.83 24.97 7.26
N GLY A 520 38.76 25.93 8.18
CA GLY A 520 39.20 27.30 7.98
C GLY A 520 38.34 28.14 7.05
N SER A 521 37.17 27.68 6.59
CA SER A 521 36.31 28.45 5.68
C SER A 521 34.86 27.99 5.75
N SER A 522 33.91 28.90 5.55
CA SER A 522 32.51 28.56 5.39
C SER A 522 32.21 27.98 4.01
N VAL A 523 31.19 27.13 3.95
CA VAL A 523 30.67 26.51 2.71
C VAL A 523 29.77 27.51 2.00
N SER A 524 30.06 27.78 0.71
CA SER A 524 29.30 28.71 -0.12
C SER A 524 28.22 28.03 -0.96
N GLU A 525 28.46 26.80 -1.40
CA GLU A 525 27.47 26.00 -2.13
C GLU A 525 27.73 24.50 -1.95
N VAL A 526 26.65 23.73 -2.04
CA VAL A 526 26.70 22.26 -2.03
C VAL A 526 25.93 21.73 -3.23
N THR A 527 26.55 20.76 -3.91
CA THR A 527 25.93 19.99 -4.99
C THR A 527 26.01 18.50 -4.65
N ILE A 528 24.90 17.79 -4.77
CA ILE A 528 24.86 16.33 -4.57
C ILE A 528 24.59 15.67 -5.92
N PHE A 529 25.41 14.69 -6.26
CA PHE A 529 25.34 13.89 -7.46
C PHE A 529 24.95 12.46 -7.12
N ASP A 530 24.14 11.85 -7.95
CA ASP A 530 23.84 10.42 -7.87
C ASP A 530 24.98 9.55 -8.45
N GLY A 531 24.78 8.22 -8.45
CA GLY A 531 25.75 7.27 -8.97
C GLY A 531 26.02 7.38 -10.49
N THR A 532 25.19 8.11 -11.23
CA THR A 532 25.36 8.38 -12.67
C THR A 532 26.06 9.71 -12.94
N GLY A 533 26.29 10.52 -11.91
CA GLY A 533 26.87 11.86 -12.01
C GLY A 533 25.85 12.96 -12.30
N GLN A 534 24.53 12.66 -12.23
CA GLN A 534 23.47 13.65 -12.36
C GLN A 534 23.31 14.44 -11.06
N VAL A 535 23.12 15.76 -11.18
CA VAL A 535 22.81 16.61 -10.02
C VAL A 535 21.41 16.31 -9.52
N VAL A 536 21.29 15.91 -8.26
CA VAL A 536 20.02 15.58 -7.60
C VAL A 536 19.63 16.59 -6.52
N LEU A 537 20.59 17.43 -6.08
CA LEU A 537 20.35 18.51 -5.13
C LEU A 537 21.43 19.61 -5.29
N PHE A 538 21.01 20.87 -5.17
CA PHE A 538 21.90 22.01 -5.12
C PHE A 538 21.38 23.04 -4.11
N GLU A 539 22.25 23.50 -3.19
CA GLU A 539 21.96 24.54 -2.21
C GLU A 539 23.09 25.56 -2.09
N LYS A 540 22.73 26.82 -1.80
CA LYS A 540 23.67 27.91 -1.54
C LYS A 540 23.74 28.20 -0.05
N SER A 541 24.98 28.33 0.44
CA SER A 541 25.31 28.67 1.85
C SER A 541 24.53 27.85 2.87
N PRO A 542 24.43 26.52 2.73
CA PRO A 542 23.65 25.70 3.66
C PRO A 542 24.42 25.53 4.97
N ASN A 543 23.70 25.67 6.09
CA ASN A 543 24.17 25.20 7.41
C ASN A 543 23.85 23.72 7.60
N GLN A 544 22.70 23.29 7.06
CA GLN A 544 22.23 21.92 7.08
C GLN A 544 21.44 21.66 5.79
N ILE A 545 21.61 20.48 5.21
CA ILE A 545 21.02 20.10 3.90
C ILE A 545 19.96 19.03 4.15
N ASP A 546 18.75 19.29 3.69
CA ASP A 546 17.66 18.29 3.72
C ASP A 546 17.81 17.32 2.54
N VAL A 547 18.16 16.08 2.86
CA VAL A 547 18.30 14.97 1.92
C VAL A 547 17.17 13.94 2.08
N SER A 548 16.09 14.27 2.80
CA SER A 548 14.97 13.36 3.06
C SER A 548 14.30 12.86 1.78
N ARG A 549 14.34 13.66 0.71
CA ARG A 549 13.76 13.36 -0.61
C ARG A 549 14.63 12.47 -1.49
N LEU A 550 15.89 12.27 -1.13
CA LEU A 550 16.77 11.37 -1.87
C LEU A 550 16.44 9.92 -1.56
N ILE A 551 16.48 9.07 -2.59
CA ILE A 551 16.33 7.62 -2.42
C ILE A 551 17.56 7.03 -1.71
N LYS A 552 17.35 5.86 -1.08
CA LYS A 552 18.47 5.12 -0.46
C LYS A 552 19.54 4.82 -1.48
N GLY A 553 20.80 5.10 -1.13
CA GLY A 553 21.90 4.87 -2.06
C GLY A 553 23.16 5.66 -1.75
N ASN A 554 24.13 5.52 -2.65
CA ASN A 554 25.42 6.24 -2.59
C ASN A 554 25.37 7.48 -3.47
N TYR A 555 25.86 8.59 -2.93
CA TYR A 555 25.93 9.89 -3.58
C TYR A 555 27.33 10.48 -3.43
N ILE A 556 27.66 11.44 -4.28
CA ILE A 556 28.85 12.29 -4.13
C ILE A 556 28.35 13.68 -3.72
N LEU A 557 28.71 14.14 -2.53
CA LEU A 557 28.53 15.51 -2.09
C LEU A 557 29.77 16.32 -2.46
N GLN A 558 29.58 17.39 -3.20
CA GLN A 558 30.60 18.37 -3.52
C GLN A 558 30.23 19.70 -2.88
N ALA A 559 31.10 20.21 -2.02
CA ALA A 559 30.96 21.52 -1.40
C ALA A 559 32.03 22.47 -1.92
N LYS A 560 31.67 23.72 -2.22
CA LYS A 560 32.61 24.81 -2.45
C LYS A 560 32.64 25.74 -1.26
N THR A 561 33.81 26.19 -0.93
CA THR A 561 34.05 27.12 0.19
C THR A 561 34.12 28.56 -0.32
N GLN A 562 33.95 29.54 0.57
CA GLN A 562 34.05 30.95 0.23
C GLN A 562 35.47 31.34 -0.28
N ASN A 563 36.52 30.63 0.13
CA ASN A 563 37.89 30.83 -0.37
C ASN A 563 38.20 30.05 -1.66
N GLY A 564 37.18 29.46 -2.33
CA GLY A 564 37.29 28.79 -3.62
C GLY A 564 37.73 27.32 -3.58
N ARG A 565 37.98 26.74 -2.40
CA ARG A 565 38.34 25.33 -2.28
C ARG A 565 37.12 24.42 -2.55
N THR A 566 37.34 23.26 -3.15
CA THR A 566 36.31 22.25 -3.40
C THR A 566 36.58 21.01 -2.56
N ILE A 567 35.58 20.57 -1.82
CA ILE A 567 35.57 19.36 -0.99
C ILE A 567 34.65 18.36 -1.69
N ARG A 568 35.11 17.12 -1.84
CA ARG A 568 34.27 16.00 -2.32
C ARG A 568 34.27 14.88 -1.30
N LYS A 569 33.08 14.44 -0.91
CA LYS A 569 32.90 13.33 0.03
C LYS A 569 31.82 12.38 -0.50
N LYS A 570 32.01 11.09 -0.24
CA LYS A 570 30.96 10.10 -0.45
C LYS A 570 29.88 10.29 0.63
N MET A 571 28.63 10.33 0.24
CA MET A 571 27.47 10.37 1.14
C MET A 571 26.64 9.09 0.94
N VAL A 572 26.24 8.48 2.03
CA VAL A 572 25.35 7.31 2.01
C VAL A 572 24.00 7.73 2.58
N LYS A 573 22.93 7.55 1.80
CA LYS A 573 21.54 7.78 2.20
C LYS A 573 20.93 6.46 2.65
N LEU A 574 20.37 6.43 3.88
CA LEU A 574 19.69 5.27 4.50
C LEU A 574 18.24 5.12 4.06
#